data_72bc45c73840236b5742177020a86e8c
#
_entry.id   72bc45c73840236b5742177020a86e8c
#
_cell.length_a   1.000
_cell.length_b   1.000
_cell.length_c   1.000
_cell.angle_alpha   90.00
_cell.angle_beta   90.00
_cell.angle_gamma   90.00
#
_symmetry.space_group_name_H-M   'P 1'
#
loop_
_entity.id
_entity.type
_entity.pdbx_description
1 polymer ?
#
loop_
_entity_poly.entity_id
_entity_poly.type
_entity_poly.pdbx_seq_one_letter_code
_entity_poly.pdbx_strand_id
1 'polypeptide(L)'
;MPLNPGLFASSRSLGHYLWARIAIFLIAIFFLHLTATAQGVRPETVASGLQSPWAMAFFSDGRFLVTEHAGRLRVVDPAGKVGKAIEGLPEMVTAGQGGLLDVLLDKVFTSNRVLYFCFSEPASVGNGNSTALASAMLSPDLTRLSNVKVIFSQKPKFASSLHFGCRFVESRAPGLNGRPDGKLFLTLGERYSRATDAQTLSNHHGKIIRINKDGSVPADNPFTSATFSRAGALPEIWSYGHRNSQGATLTPDGTFWMHEHGPQGGDEINLPKPGLNYGWPIITYGESYGGGKIGDGLTAQGGLEQPLHYWVPSIAPSGMTFLTSERYGKAWQGNLFVGSLKFSYLNRIELTAPYSGKVQRESKLISEVGERIRDVREGPDGLLYVLTDSNNGKLIRLQPVP
;
A
#
# COMPACT_ATOMS: atom_id res chain seq x y z
N MET A 1 -26.33 -96.80 23.02
CA MET A 1 -26.63 -96.02 21.79
C MET A 1 -25.89 -94.75 21.85
N PRO A 2 -25.10 -94.42 20.87
CA PRO A 2 -24.00 -93.48 21.04
C PRO A 2 -24.39 -92.02 20.78
N LEU A 3 -23.80 -91.13 21.56
CA LEU A 3 -23.85 -89.70 21.40
C LEU A 3 -22.75 -89.21 20.39
N ASN A 4 -23.11 -88.37 19.51
CA ASN A 4 -22.23 -87.82 18.48
C ASN A 4 -21.64 -86.53 18.98
N PRO A 5 -20.33 -86.30 18.90
CA PRO A 5 -19.67 -85.00 19.21
C PRO A 5 -19.31 -84.33 17.91
N GLY A 6 -19.55 -83.04 17.90
CA GLY A 6 -18.87 -82.27 16.87
C GLY A 6 -19.54 -80.89 16.64
N LEU A 7 -18.86 -79.87 16.93
CA LEU A 7 -18.59 -78.64 16.09
C LEU A 7 -18.22 -77.46 17.00
N PHE A 8 -16.96 -77.40 17.35
CA PHE A 8 -16.35 -76.09 17.69
C PHE A 8 -15.61 -75.58 16.46
N ALA A 9 -16.23 -74.69 15.71
CA ALA A 9 -15.59 -73.94 14.64
C ALA A 9 -15.14 -72.57 15.16
N SER A 10 -13.90 -72.30 14.94
CA SER A 10 -13.11 -71.14 15.40
C SER A 10 -13.64 -69.78 14.96
N SER A 11 -13.96 -68.93 15.93
CA SER A 11 -14.32 -67.51 15.77
C SER A 11 -13.11 -66.54 15.88
N ARG A 12 -11.87 -67.00 15.59
CA ARG A 12 -10.67 -66.21 15.84
C ARG A 12 -10.10 -65.44 14.62
N SER A 13 -10.64 -65.56 13.42
CA SER A 13 -10.03 -64.93 12.25
C SER A 13 -10.68 -63.62 11.77
N LEU A 14 -11.90 -63.29 12.21
CA LEU A 14 -12.55 -62.02 11.76
C LEU A 14 -12.11 -60.78 12.53
N GLY A 15 -11.68 -60.94 13.79
CA GLY A 15 -11.27 -59.78 14.59
C GLY A 15 -9.98 -59.08 14.14
N HIS A 16 -9.02 -59.86 13.64
CA HIS A 16 -7.71 -59.29 13.24
C HIS A 16 -7.76 -58.48 11.94
N TYR A 17 -8.66 -58.83 11.01
CA TYR A 17 -8.86 -58.09 9.76
C TYR A 17 -9.62 -56.75 9.99
N LEU A 18 -10.49 -56.69 10.98
CA LEU A 18 -11.23 -55.48 11.30
C LEU A 18 -10.31 -54.45 12.00
N TRP A 19 -9.49 -54.87 12.95
CA TRP A 19 -8.53 -54.00 13.64
C TRP A 19 -7.42 -53.51 12.70
N ALA A 20 -6.93 -54.31 11.77
CA ALA A 20 -5.96 -53.90 10.78
C ALA A 20 -6.52 -52.83 9.81
N ARG A 21 -7.77 -52.92 9.39
CA ARG A 21 -8.42 -51.93 8.54
C ARG A 21 -8.74 -50.64 9.26
N ILE A 22 -9.13 -50.69 10.54
CA ILE A 22 -9.36 -49.51 11.37
C ILE A 22 -8.03 -48.80 11.69
N ALA A 23 -6.96 -49.56 11.97
CA ALA A 23 -5.63 -48.97 12.18
C ALA A 23 -5.07 -48.31 10.91
N ILE A 24 -5.26 -48.90 9.71
CA ILE A 24 -4.87 -48.29 8.43
C ILE A 24 -5.70 -47.05 8.12
N PHE A 25 -7.00 -47.05 8.44
CA PHE A 25 -7.86 -45.89 8.24
C PHE A 25 -7.54 -44.73 9.22
N LEU A 26 -7.19 -45.02 10.48
CA LEU A 26 -6.73 -44.03 11.45
C LEU A 26 -5.34 -43.49 11.12
N ILE A 27 -4.44 -44.28 10.60
CA ILE A 27 -3.12 -43.81 10.11
C ILE A 27 -3.30 -42.96 8.86
N ALA A 28 -4.22 -43.28 7.92
CA ALA A 28 -4.51 -42.46 6.77
C ALA A 28 -5.15 -41.10 7.15
N ILE A 29 -6.01 -41.06 8.19
CA ILE A 29 -6.58 -39.82 8.71
C ILE A 29 -5.50 -38.97 9.45
N PHE A 30 -4.53 -39.63 10.12
CA PHE A 30 -3.44 -38.92 10.79
C PHE A 30 -2.43 -38.31 9.81
N PHE A 31 -2.24 -38.90 8.62
CA PHE A 31 -1.42 -38.36 7.56
C PHE A 31 -2.10 -37.21 6.75
N LEU A 32 -3.43 -37.02 6.87
CA LEU A 32 -4.15 -35.91 6.22
C LEU A 32 -4.16 -34.61 7.05
N HIS A 33 -3.57 -34.62 8.25
CA HIS A 33 -3.42 -33.43 9.10
C HIS A 33 -1.98 -32.93 9.13
N LEU A 34 -1.15 -33.28 8.13
CA LEU A 34 0.19 -32.72 8.02
C LEU A 34 0.12 -31.32 7.42
N THR A 35 0.14 -30.36 8.35
CA THR A 35 0.88 -29.12 8.28
C THR A 35 0.48 -28.13 7.18
N ALA A 36 -0.43 -27.24 7.51
CA ALA A 36 -0.19 -25.86 7.12
C ALA A 36 1.05 -25.40 7.93
N THR A 37 2.26 -25.79 7.52
CA THR A 37 3.48 -25.16 7.99
C THR A 37 3.34 -23.68 7.70
N ALA A 38 3.58 -22.83 8.67
CA ALA A 38 3.68 -21.40 8.44
C ALA A 38 4.74 -21.20 7.36
N GLN A 39 4.30 -20.90 6.13
CA GLN A 39 5.23 -20.60 5.04
C GLN A 39 5.95 -19.32 5.44
N GLY A 40 7.27 -19.41 5.54
CA GLY A 40 8.13 -18.24 5.65
C GLY A 40 8.35 -17.59 4.30
N VAL A 41 9.14 -16.53 4.29
CA VAL A 41 9.64 -15.91 3.06
C VAL A 41 11.15 -15.81 3.12
N ARG A 42 11.80 -15.96 1.98
CA ARG A 42 13.22 -15.73 1.81
C ARG A 42 13.42 -14.53 0.88
N PRO A 43 14.11 -13.47 1.31
CA PRO A 43 14.43 -12.34 0.46
C PRO A 43 15.48 -12.75 -0.62
N GLU A 44 15.20 -12.39 -1.86
CA GLU A 44 16.09 -12.59 -3.00
C GLU A 44 16.31 -11.24 -3.69
N THR A 45 17.54 -10.73 -3.66
CA THR A 45 17.88 -9.47 -4.31
C THR A 45 17.81 -9.63 -5.83
N VAL A 46 16.89 -8.92 -6.47
CA VAL A 46 16.75 -8.84 -7.92
C VAL A 46 17.73 -7.79 -8.48
N ALA A 47 17.79 -6.62 -7.86
CA ALA A 47 18.70 -5.54 -8.28
C ALA A 47 19.23 -4.76 -7.06
N SER A 48 20.37 -4.12 -7.22
CA SER A 48 20.98 -3.20 -6.26
C SER A 48 21.51 -1.95 -7.00
N GLY A 49 22.02 -0.97 -6.26
CA GLY A 49 22.55 0.26 -6.86
C GLY A 49 21.48 1.31 -7.19
N LEU A 50 20.26 1.13 -6.71
CA LEU A 50 19.20 2.14 -6.78
C LEU A 50 19.45 3.21 -5.71
N GLN A 51 19.31 4.50 -6.06
CA GLN A 51 19.54 5.58 -5.09
C GLN A 51 18.25 6.04 -4.45
N SER A 52 18.04 5.65 -3.19
CA SER A 52 16.82 5.93 -2.43
C SER A 52 15.56 5.67 -3.27
N PRO A 53 15.35 4.42 -3.77
CA PRO A 53 14.18 4.11 -4.56
C PRO A 53 12.92 4.31 -3.72
N TRP A 54 11.86 4.88 -4.33
CA TRP A 54 10.65 5.24 -3.60
C TRP A 54 9.45 4.35 -3.94
N ALA A 55 9.23 4.06 -5.22
CA ALA A 55 8.13 3.22 -5.67
C ALA A 55 8.50 2.40 -6.91
N MET A 56 7.74 1.31 -7.14
CA MET A 56 7.89 0.47 -8.31
C MET A 56 6.56 0.22 -9.03
N ALA A 57 6.63 -0.02 -10.34
CA ALA A 57 5.55 -0.56 -11.14
C ALA A 57 6.07 -1.68 -12.03
N PHE A 58 5.19 -2.58 -12.47
CA PHE A 58 5.57 -3.78 -13.24
C PHE A 58 5.14 -3.64 -14.68
N PHE A 59 6.06 -3.88 -15.62
CA PHE A 59 5.73 -4.10 -17.00
C PHE A 59 5.26 -5.54 -17.21
N SER A 60 4.45 -5.77 -18.24
CA SER A 60 3.92 -7.10 -18.58
C SER A 60 5.00 -8.11 -19.01
N ASP A 61 6.20 -7.65 -19.36
CA ASP A 61 7.35 -8.45 -19.77
C ASP A 61 8.33 -8.78 -18.63
N GLY A 62 7.95 -8.50 -17.39
CA GLY A 62 8.73 -8.79 -16.20
C GLY A 62 9.77 -7.73 -15.82
N ARG A 63 9.87 -6.63 -16.57
CA ARG A 63 10.67 -5.46 -16.17
C ARG A 63 9.97 -4.65 -15.10
N PHE A 64 10.75 -3.83 -14.42
CA PHE A 64 10.27 -2.92 -13.38
C PHE A 64 10.52 -1.47 -13.76
N LEU A 65 9.59 -0.61 -13.46
CA LEU A 65 9.75 0.83 -13.49
C LEU A 65 9.93 1.30 -12.05
N VAL A 66 11.05 1.96 -11.74
CA VAL A 66 11.41 2.36 -10.38
C VAL A 66 11.66 3.85 -10.34
N THR A 67 11.03 4.54 -9.37
CA THR A 67 11.34 5.93 -9.06
C THR A 67 12.48 6.00 -8.04
N GLU A 68 13.42 6.89 -8.25
CA GLU A 68 14.44 7.26 -7.28
C GLU A 68 14.13 8.67 -6.75
N HIS A 69 14.15 8.84 -5.46
CA HIS A 69 13.78 10.05 -4.74
C HIS A 69 14.46 11.33 -5.28
N ALA A 70 15.70 11.20 -5.75
CA ALA A 70 16.47 12.29 -6.34
C ALA A 70 15.99 12.75 -7.74
N GLY A 71 14.80 12.34 -8.18
CA GLY A 71 14.21 12.79 -9.45
C GLY A 71 14.64 11.96 -10.65
N ARG A 72 14.84 10.66 -10.49
CA ARG A 72 15.15 9.76 -11.62
C ARG A 72 14.10 8.65 -11.72
N LEU A 73 13.76 8.32 -12.95
CA LEU A 73 12.92 7.18 -13.30
C LEU A 73 13.76 6.15 -14.02
N ARG A 74 13.75 4.91 -13.55
CA ARG A 74 14.66 3.85 -14.05
C ARG A 74 13.87 2.62 -14.47
N VAL A 75 14.34 1.95 -15.52
CA VAL A 75 13.89 0.60 -15.83
C VAL A 75 14.89 -0.39 -15.28
N VAL A 76 14.43 -1.41 -14.57
CA VAL A 76 15.21 -2.56 -14.12
C VAL A 76 14.77 -3.76 -14.91
N ASP A 77 15.69 -4.49 -15.54
CA ASP A 77 15.35 -5.70 -16.27
C ASP A 77 15.16 -6.92 -15.33
N PRO A 78 14.59 -8.03 -15.81
CA PRO A 78 14.39 -9.22 -14.98
C PRO A 78 15.68 -9.85 -14.43
N ALA A 79 16.84 -9.58 -15.06
CA ALA A 79 18.16 -10.03 -14.59
C ALA A 79 18.79 -9.07 -13.57
N GLY A 80 18.09 -7.98 -13.22
CA GLY A 80 18.51 -7.02 -12.19
C GLY A 80 19.39 -5.89 -12.72
N LYS A 81 19.58 -5.74 -14.01
CA LYS A 81 20.35 -4.62 -14.58
C LYS A 81 19.53 -3.34 -14.50
N VAL A 82 20.06 -2.34 -13.81
CA VAL A 82 19.48 -1.00 -13.72
C VAL A 82 19.85 -0.20 -14.98
N GLY A 83 18.83 0.22 -15.74
CA GLY A 83 18.98 1.01 -16.95
C GLY A 83 19.40 2.47 -16.68
N LYS A 84 19.62 3.27 -17.70
CA LYS A 84 19.85 4.72 -17.59
C LYS A 84 18.58 5.43 -17.08
N ALA A 85 18.72 6.65 -16.55
CA ALA A 85 17.58 7.47 -16.20
C ALA A 85 16.76 7.82 -17.45
N ILE A 86 15.43 7.71 -17.33
CA ILE A 86 14.48 8.11 -18.37
C ILE A 86 14.44 9.63 -18.40
N GLU A 87 14.56 10.21 -19.59
CA GLU A 87 14.53 11.66 -19.82
C GLU A 87 13.09 12.21 -19.82
N GLY A 88 12.93 13.52 -19.62
CA GLY A 88 11.67 14.25 -19.81
C GLY A 88 10.82 14.40 -18.54
N LEU A 89 11.35 14.09 -17.36
CA LEU A 89 10.70 14.46 -16.11
C LEU A 89 10.66 15.99 -15.93
N PRO A 90 9.62 16.53 -15.29
CA PRO A 90 9.55 17.96 -14.97
C PRO A 90 10.55 18.32 -13.86
N GLU A 91 10.80 19.63 -13.69
CA GLU A 91 11.52 20.15 -12.54
C GLU A 91 10.80 19.77 -11.23
N MET A 92 11.59 19.43 -10.21
CA MET A 92 11.06 19.04 -8.90
C MET A 92 11.98 19.44 -7.75
N VAL A 93 11.39 19.59 -6.56
CA VAL A 93 12.13 19.90 -5.32
C VAL A 93 12.50 18.58 -4.65
N THR A 94 13.79 18.25 -4.59
CA THR A 94 14.29 16.98 -4.02
C THR A 94 14.76 17.10 -2.57
N ALA A 95 14.35 18.15 -1.86
CA ALA A 95 14.75 18.39 -0.48
C ALA A 95 13.88 17.63 0.54
N GLY A 96 14.50 17.05 1.54
CA GLY A 96 13.84 16.36 2.66
C GLY A 96 13.05 15.14 2.20
N GLN A 97 11.72 15.19 2.30
CA GLN A 97 10.81 14.13 1.86
C GLN A 97 10.27 14.36 0.43
N GLY A 98 10.65 15.49 -0.21
CA GLY A 98 10.24 15.83 -1.57
C GLY A 98 11.15 15.19 -2.62
N GLY A 99 10.65 14.95 -3.82
CA GLY A 99 11.35 14.33 -4.93
C GLY A 99 10.41 13.68 -5.93
N LEU A 100 10.89 12.70 -6.68
CA LEU A 100 10.05 11.79 -7.44
C LEU A 100 9.60 10.65 -6.53
N LEU A 101 8.29 10.50 -6.35
CA LEU A 101 7.72 9.64 -5.33
C LEU A 101 7.00 8.45 -5.96
N ASP A 102 5.69 8.40 -5.99
CA ASP A 102 4.97 7.23 -6.50
C ASP A 102 4.86 7.18 -8.03
N VAL A 103 4.68 5.96 -8.57
CA VAL A 103 4.48 5.71 -10.00
C VAL A 103 3.46 4.60 -10.24
N LEU A 104 2.64 4.76 -11.28
CA LEU A 104 1.65 3.79 -11.74
C LEU A 104 1.64 3.73 -13.26
N LEU A 105 1.62 2.55 -13.83
CA LEU A 105 1.30 2.36 -15.25
C LEU A 105 -0.22 2.35 -15.44
N ASP A 106 -0.70 2.98 -16.49
CA ASP A 106 -2.13 2.91 -16.87
C ASP A 106 -2.54 1.44 -17.10
N LYS A 107 -3.77 1.07 -16.75
CA LYS A 107 -4.28 -0.31 -16.93
C LYS A 107 -4.15 -0.84 -18.35
N VAL A 108 -4.16 0.04 -19.34
CA VAL A 108 -3.98 -0.29 -20.76
C VAL A 108 -2.64 0.22 -21.30
N PHE A 109 -1.63 0.28 -20.43
CA PHE A 109 -0.29 0.79 -20.76
C PHE A 109 0.32 0.13 -22.01
N THR A 110 0.10 -1.14 -22.24
CA THR A 110 0.60 -1.84 -23.44
C THR A 110 0.12 -1.22 -24.75
N SER A 111 -1.05 -0.59 -24.76
CA SER A 111 -1.62 0.06 -25.93
C SER A 111 -1.42 1.58 -25.94
N ASN A 112 -1.51 2.25 -24.78
CA ASN A 112 -1.47 3.72 -24.72
C ASN A 112 -0.14 4.30 -24.24
N ARG A 113 0.72 3.48 -23.65
CA ARG A 113 2.03 3.87 -23.10
C ARG A 113 1.96 4.94 -22.00
N VAL A 114 0.79 5.18 -21.42
CA VAL A 114 0.58 6.21 -20.40
C VAL A 114 1.02 5.69 -19.04
N LEU A 115 1.73 6.53 -18.30
CA LEU A 115 2.02 6.35 -16.89
C LEU A 115 1.65 7.62 -16.11
N TYR A 116 1.50 7.45 -14.81
CA TYR A 116 1.27 8.54 -13.87
C TYR A 116 2.40 8.51 -12.84
N PHE A 117 2.83 9.69 -12.40
CA PHE A 117 3.81 9.81 -11.32
C PHE A 117 3.52 11.01 -10.44
N CYS A 118 3.82 10.83 -9.16
CA CYS A 118 3.64 11.85 -8.15
C CYS A 118 5.01 12.42 -7.74
N PHE A 119 5.08 13.75 -7.59
CA PHE A 119 6.34 14.45 -7.32
C PHE A 119 6.12 15.74 -6.54
N SER A 120 7.21 16.31 -6.02
CA SER A 120 7.18 17.60 -5.35
C SER A 120 7.41 18.73 -6.37
N GLU A 121 6.35 19.42 -6.72
CA GLU A 121 6.31 20.49 -7.70
C GLU A 121 6.74 21.84 -7.09
N PRO A 122 7.74 22.56 -7.66
CA PRO A 122 8.08 23.90 -7.21
C PRO A 122 6.96 24.91 -7.49
N ALA A 123 6.93 26.01 -6.75
CA ALA A 123 6.15 27.18 -7.12
C ALA A 123 6.82 27.92 -8.28
N SER A 124 6.01 28.54 -9.14
CA SER A 124 6.51 29.39 -10.22
C SER A 124 7.19 30.67 -9.71
N VAL A 125 6.86 31.09 -8.48
CA VAL A 125 7.45 32.25 -7.81
C VAL A 125 7.70 31.91 -6.34
N GLY A 126 8.86 32.29 -5.81
CA GLY A 126 9.26 32.04 -4.43
C GLY A 126 9.75 30.61 -4.21
N ASN A 127 9.82 30.20 -2.94
CA ASN A 127 10.36 28.92 -2.49
C ASN A 127 9.28 27.88 -2.12
N GLY A 128 8.03 28.15 -2.42
CA GLY A 128 6.91 27.25 -2.17
C GLY A 128 7.03 25.98 -3.01
N ASN A 129 6.50 24.88 -2.51
CA ASN A 129 6.38 23.61 -3.23
C ASN A 129 5.12 22.87 -2.77
N SER A 130 4.71 21.89 -3.54
CA SER A 130 3.56 21.06 -3.20
C SER A 130 3.64 19.69 -3.86
N THR A 131 2.81 18.77 -3.40
CA THR A 131 2.57 17.50 -4.08
C THR A 131 1.83 17.74 -5.38
N ALA A 132 2.31 17.15 -6.47
CA ALA A 132 1.65 17.15 -7.77
C ALA A 132 1.59 15.75 -8.35
N LEU A 133 0.57 15.51 -9.18
CA LEU A 133 0.40 14.30 -9.96
C LEU A 133 0.46 14.66 -11.44
N ALA A 134 1.29 13.96 -12.19
CA ALA A 134 1.41 14.13 -13.63
C ALA A 134 1.11 12.83 -14.39
N SER A 135 0.64 12.97 -15.61
CA SER A 135 0.59 11.91 -16.62
C SER A 135 1.66 12.14 -17.67
N ALA A 136 2.17 11.08 -18.28
CA ALA A 136 3.12 11.14 -19.39
C ALA A 136 2.99 9.91 -20.28
N MET A 137 3.53 9.98 -21.49
CA MET A 137 3.71 8.82 -22.37
C MET A 137 5.17 8.39 -22.37
N LEU A 138 5.42 7.10 -22.14
CA LEU A 138 6.76 6.51 -22.20
C LEU A 138 7.06 6.02 -23.62
N SER A 139 8.19 6.43 -24.16
CA SER A 139 8.65 5.99 -25.51
C SER A 139 8.75 4.46 -25.59
N PRO A 140 8.60 3.85 -26.80
CA PRO A 140 8.70 2.40 -26.96
C PRO A 140 10.04 1.80 -26.50
N ASP A 141 11.15 2.54 -26.68
CA ASP A 141 12.49 2.17 -26.24
C ASP A 141 12.74 2.43 -24.74
N LEU A 142 11.75 2.97 -24.01
CA LEU A 142 11.79 3.26 -22.58
C LEU A 142 12.85 4.28 -22.14
N THR A 143 13.24 5.19 -23.03
CA THR A 143 14.30 6.16 -22.76
C THR A 143 13.80 7.56 -22.44
N ARG A 144 12.55 7.89 -22.83
CA ARG A 144 12.03 9.26 -22.74
C ARG A 144 10.54 9.31 -22.40
N LEU A 145 10.16 10.31 -21.62
CA LEU A 145 8.78 10.74 -21.43
C LEU A 145 8.42 11.84 -22.44
N SER A 146 7.21 11.79 -22.94
CA SER A 146 6.58 12.82 -23.76
C SER A 146 5.17 13.14 -23.25
N ASN A 147 4.57 14.22 -23.72
CA ASN A 147 3.22 14.67 -23.33
C ASN A 147 3.06 14.75 -21.80
N VAL A 148 4.09 15.20 -21.10
CA VAL A 148 4.05 15.38 -19.66
C VAL A 148 3.05 16.48 -19.32
N LYS A 149 2.02 16.12 -18.54
CA LYS A 149 0.96 17.03 -18.12
C LYS A 149 0.74 16.90 -16.61
N VAL A 150 0.88 17.98 -15.87
CA VAL A 150 0.43 18.03 -14.48
C VAL A 150 -1.10 18.03 -14.47
N ILE A 151 -1.69 16.98 -13.90
CA ILE A 151 -3.15 16.79 -13.85
C ILE A 151 -3.73 17.16 -12.48
N PHE A 152 -2.87 17.32 -11.46
CA PHE A 152 -3.24 17.85 -10.15
C PHE A 152 -2.04 18.52 -9.48
N SER A 153 -2.30 19.61 -8.75
CA SER A 153 -1.33 20.32 -7.93
C SER A 153 -1.96 20.72 -6.61
N GLN A 154 -1.37 20.29 -5.48
CA GLN A 154 -1.83 20.63 -4.12
C GLN A 154 -1.77 22.13 -3.89
N LYS A 155 -2.83 22.72 -3.34
CA LYS A 155 -2.97 24.16 -3.06
C LYS A 155 -3.28 24.40 -1.58
N PRO A 156 -2.74 25.52 -1.04
CA PRO A 156 -1.69 26.36 -1.60
C PRO A 156 -0.33 25.67 -1.61
N LYS A 157 0.62 26.14 -2.41
CA LYS A 157 2.02 25.74 -2.30
C LYS A 157 2.61 26.37 -1.04
N PHE A 158 3.45 25.59 -0.33
CA PHE A 158 4.02 26.00 0.94
C PHE A 158 5.50 25.61 1.02
N ALA A 159 6.34 26.48 1.58
CA ALA A 159 7.76 26.21 1.75
C ALA A 159 7.98 25.17 2.87
N SER A 160 8.01 23.90 2.51
CA SER A 160 8.27 22.78 3.41
C SER A 160 8.96 21.64 2.68
N SER A 161 9.89 21.00 3.35
CA SER A 161 10.54 19.77 2.90
C SER A 161 9.89 18.49 3.47
N LEU A 162 8.77 18.61 4.20
CA LEU A 162 8.14 17.52 4.93
C LEU A 162 6.67 17.32 4.51
N HIS A 163 6.15 16.13 4.81
CA HIS A 163 4.76 15.71 4.67
C HIS A 163 4.16 15.98 3.28
N PHE A 164 4.66 15.29 2.28
CA PHE A 164 4.12 15.36 0.92
C PHE A 164 2.95 14.40 0.71
N GLY A 165 2.87 13.28 1.47
CA GLY A 165 1.97 12.18 1.14
C GLY A 165 2.43 11.49 -0.14
N CYS A 166 1.66 11.65 -1.23
CA CYS A 166 2.07 11.29 -2.60
C CYS A 166 1.98 9.79 -2.93
N ARG A 167 1.15 9.04 -2.24
CA ARG A 167 0.76 7.69 -2.69
C ARG A 167 -0.54 7.79 -3.48
N PHE A 168 -0.67 7.07 -4.57
CA PHE A 168 -1.91 7.08 -5.33
C PHE A 168 -2.27 5.70 -5.90
N VAL A 169 -3.56 5.48 -6.11
CA VAL A 169 -4.12 4.25 -6.66
C VAL A 169 -5.21 4.55 -7.68
N GLU A 170 -5.36 3.69 -8.67
CA GLU A 170 -6.46 3.74 -9.63
C GLU A 170 -7.65 2.95 -9.08
N SER A 171 -8.80 3.61 -8.95
CA SER A 171 -10.05 3.04 -8.43
C SER A 171 -10.46 1.79 -9.22
N ARG A 172 -10.97 0.80 -8.48
CA ARG A 172 -11.60 -0.41 -9.01
C ARG A 172 -13.12 -0.41 -8.83
N ALA A 173 -13.67 0.67 -8.24
CA ALA A 173 -15.11 0.80 -8.06
C ALA A 173 -15.84 0.65 -9.41
N PRO A 174 -17.00 -0.02 -9.45
CA PRO A 174 -17.79 -0.12 -10.68
C PRO A 174 -18.28 1.26 -11.10
N GLY A 175 -17.96 1.67 -12.31
CA GLY A 175 -18.54 2.84 -12.95
C GLY A 175 -19.96 2.57 -13.46
N LEU A 176 -20.61 3.58 -14.07
CA LEU A 176 -21.98 3.50 -14.58
C LEU A 176 -22.23 2.35 -15.56
N ASN A 177 -21.18 1.83 -16.20
CA ASN A 177 -21.24 0.73 -17.16
C ASN A 177 -20.74 -0.60 -16.59
N GLY A 178 -20.59 -0.73 -15.26
CA GLY A 178 -20.08 -1.92 -14.60
C GLY A 178 -18.58 -2.17 -14.75
N ARG A 179 -17.86 -1.29 -15.47
CA ARG A 179 -16.39 -1.33 -15.56
C ARG A 179 -15.79 -0.50 -14.43
N PRO A 180 -14.53 -0.76 -14.02
CA PRO A 180 -13.82 0.12 -13.10
C PRO A 180 -13.88 1.57 -13.57
N ASP A 181 -14.23 2.49 -12.68
CA ASP A 181 -14.42 3.90 -13.02
C ASP A 181 -13.12 4.64 -13.38
N GLY A 182 -11.97 4.02 -13.06
CA GLY A 182 -10.63 4.50 -13.45
C GLY A 182 -10.22 5.82 -12.83
N LYS A 183 -10.91 6.28 -11.80
CA LYS A 183 -10.53 7.50 -11.09
C LYS A 183 -9.27 7.28 -10.24
N LEU A 184 -8.55 8.35 -9.95
CA LEU A 184 -7.34 8.31 -9.15
C LEU A 184 -7.62 8.86 -7.76
N PHE A 185 -7.27 8.09 -6.72
CA PHE A 185 -7.14 8.58 -5.35
C PHE A 185 -5.68 8.94 -5.11
N LEU A 186 -5.43 10.14 -4.58
CA LEU A 186 -4.09 10.62 -4.23
C LEU A 186 -4.07 11.08 -2.77
N THR A 187 -3.06 10.63 -2.02
CA THR A 187 -2.85 11.02 -0.63
C THR A 187 -1.98 12.26 -0.54
N LEU A 188 -2.34 13.18 0.35
CA LEU A 188 -1.66 14.45 0.54
C LEU A 188 -1.30 14.65 2.02
N GLY A 189 -0.08 15.09 2.27
CA GLY A 189 0.37 15.50 3.60
C GLY A 189 -0.01 16.94 3.93
N GLU A 190 -0.04 17.29 5.23
CA GLU A 190 -0.38 18.62 5.75
C GLU A 190 0.80 19.59 5.81
N ARG A 191 1.97 19.19 5.26
CA ARG A 191 3.18 20.01 5.16
C ARG A 191 3.85 20.33 6.50
N TYR A 192 3.65 19.51 7.55
CA TYR A 192 4.21 19.54 8.90
C TYR A 192 3.72 20.71 9.77
N SER A 193 4.03 21.95 9.41
CA SER A 193 3.64 23.13 10.18
C SER A 193 2.23 23.66 9.85
N ARG A 194 1.50 22.96 8.98
CA ARG A 194 0.14 23.32 8.55
C ARG A 194 -0.92 22.35 9.09
N ALA A 195 -0.68 21.77 10.27
CA ALA A 195 -1.53 20.74 10.86
C ALA A 195 -3.03 21.16 10.93
N THR A 196 -3.33 22.39 11.31
CA THR A 196 -4.70 22.90 11.39
C THR A 196 -5.41 22.99 10.03
N ASP A 197 -4.66 23.11 8.92
CA ASP A 197 -5.22 23.12 7.57
C ASP A 197 -5.89 21.79 7.23
N ALA A 198 -5.51 20.68 7.90
CA ALA A 198 -6.14 19.39 7.73
C ALA A 198 -7.64 19.41 8.02
N GLN A 199 -8.11 20.32 8.88
CA GLN A 199 -9.50 20.48 9.29
C GLN A 199 -10.32 21.42 8.40
N THR A 200 -9.72 22.12 7.44
CA THR A 200 -10.43 23.05 6.57
C THR A 200 -10.55 22.51 5.15
N LEU A 201 -11.63 22.82 4.44
CA LEU A 201 -11.89 22.32 3.08
C LEU A 201 -11.41 23.28 1.98
N SER A 202 -10.89 24.47 2.35
CA SER A 202 -10.42 25.50 1.40
C SER A 202 -8.98 25.31 0.92
N ASN A 203 -8.34 24.19 1.29
CA ASN A 203 -6.98 23.83 0.91
C ASN A 203 -6.85 22.30 0.77
N HIS A 204 -5.73 21.84 0.20
CA HIS A 204 -5.46 20.41 0.02
C HIS A 204 -4.50 19.80 1.07
N HIS A 205 -4.11 20.54 2.12
CA HIS A 205 -3.21 20.02 3.16
C HIS A 205 -3.90 18.97 4.02
N GLY A 206 -3.31 17.76 4.12
CA GLY A 206 -3.88 16.67 4.92
C GLY A 206 -5.21 16.13 4.38
N LYS A 207 -5.26 15.86 3.09
CA LYS A 207 -6.45 15.38 2.37
C LYS A 207 -6.18 14.09 1.60
N ILE A 208 -7.23 13.33 1.38
CA ILE A 208 -7.30 12.42 0.23
C ILE A 208 -8.10 13.13 -0.84
N ILE A 209 -7.60 13.13 -2.06
CA ILE A 209 -8.33 13.66 -3.20
C ILE A 209 -8.72 12.54 -4.16
N ARG A 210 -9.78 12.79 -4.96
CA ARG A 210 -10.23 11.89 -6.02
C ARG A 210 -10.49 12.69 -7.29
N ILE A 211 -9.82 12.31 -8.37
CA ILE A 211 -9.88 12.98 -9.66
C ILE A 211 -10.03 11.96 -10.81
N ASN A 212 -10.49 12.44 -11.95
CA ASN A 212 -10.40 11.70 -13.20
C ASN A 212 -8.95 11.68 -13.72
N LYS A 213 -8.62 10.74 -14.61
CA LYS A 213 -7.27 10.59 -15.20
C LYS A 213 -6.79 11.80 -16.01
N ASP A 214 -7.69 12.65 -16.44
CA ASP A 214 -7.38 13.93 -17.14
C ASP A 214 -7.19 15.12 -16.19
N GLY A 215 -7.42 14.91 -14.88
CA GLY A 215 -7.35 15.91 -13.83
C GLY A 215 -8.68 16.60 -13.52
N SER A 216 -9.75 16.32 -14.24
CA SER A 216 -11.07 16.88 -13.97
C SER A 216 -11.67 16.28 -12.69
N VAL A 217 -12.59 17.03 -12.07
CA VAL A 217 -13.26 16.63 -10.85
C VAL A 217 -14.44 15.71 -11.15
N PRO A 218 -14.52 14.51 -10.52
CA PRO A 218 -15.70 13.67 -10.59
C PRO A 218 -16.94 14.36 -10.01
N ALA A 219 -18.06 14.32 -10.71
CA ALA A 219 -19.30 14.98 -10.28
C ALA A 219 -19.89 14.36 -8.98
N ASP A 220 -19.52 13.12 -8.68
CA ASP A 220 -19.94 12.38 -7.50
C ASP A 220 -18.97 12.51 -6.31
N ASN A 221 -18.05 13.45 -6.33
CA ASN A 221 -17.23 13.80 -5.16
C ASN A 221 -18.09 14.50 -4.09
N PRO A 222 -17.75 14.32 -2.79
CA PRO A 222 -18.63 14.75 -1.69
C PRO A 222 -18.82 16.29 -1.60
N PHE A 223 -17.87 17.07 -2.07
CA PHE A 223 -17.86 18.54 -1.90
C PHE A 223 -18.13 19.32 -3.20
N THR A 224 -18.83 18.73 -4.18
CA THR A 224 -19.12 19.33 -5.48
C THR A 224 -20.37 20.21 -5.50
N SER A 225 -21.23 20.17 -4.47
CA SER A 225 -22.47 20.94 -4.45
C SER A 225 -22.23 22.46 -4.37
N ALA A 226 -23.19 23.25 -4.86
CA ALA A 226 -23.15 24.70 -4.80
C ALA A 226 -23.00 25.24 -3.35
N THR A 227 -23.50 24.53 -2.35
CA THR A 227 -23.37 24.91 -0.94
C THR A 227 -21.91 24.83 -0.50
N PHE A 228 -21.21 23.73 -0.80
CA PHE A 228 -19.80 23.59 -0.48
C PHE A 228 -18.91 24.54 -1.27
N SER A 229 -19.20 24.75 -2.55
CA SER A 229 -18.46 25.71 -3.39
C SER A 229 -18.55 27.15 -2.82
N ARG A 230 -19.73 27.58 -2.38
CA ARG A 230 -19.92 28.90 -1.72
C ARG A 230 -19.17 29.01 -0.39
N ALA A 231 -18.96 27.91 0.32
CA ALA A 231 -18.14 27.85 1.52
C ALA A 231 -16.63 27.76 1.23
N GLY A 232 -16.22 27.77 -0.04
CA GLY A 232 -14.82 27.71 -0.47
C GLY A 232 -14.21 26.31 -0.41
N ALA A 233 -15.01 25.27 -0.31
CA ALA A 233 -14.52 23.88 -0.34
C ALA A 233 -13.96 23.52 -1.73
N LEU A 234 -12.84 22.81 -1.75
CA LEU A 234 -12.21 22.32 -2.97
C LEU A 234 -12.87 20.99 -3.39
N PRO A 235 -13.41 20.90 -4.60
CA PRO A 235 -14.26 19.78 -5.01
C PRO A 235 -13.50 18.47 -5.27
N GLU A 236 -12.17 18.52 -5.37
CA GLU A 236 -11.31 17.34 -5.50
C GLU A 236 -11.22 16.51 -4.21
N ILE A 237 -11.56 17.12 -3.06
CA ILE A 237 -11.41 16.48 -1.75
C ILE A 237 -12.37 15.29 -1.62
N TRP A 238 -11.82 14.12 -1.24
CA TRP A 238 -12.58 12.93 -0.89
C TRP A 238 -12.80 12.80 0.62
N SER A 239 -11.72 12.92 1.40
CA SER A 239 -11.74 12.94 2.87
C SER A 239 -10.70 13.91 3.41
N TYR A 240 -10.78 14.26 4.69
CA TYR A 240 -9.93 15.26 5.32
C TYR A 240 -9.56 14.89 6.76
N GLY A 241 -8.74 15.73 7.41
CA GLY A 241 -8.27 15.45 8.76
C GLY A 241 -7.15 14.40 8.80
N HIS A 242 -6.31 14.34 7.76
CA HIS A 242 -5.15 13.46 7.66
C HIS A 242 -3.84 14.20 7.97
N ARG A 243 -2.83 13.47 8.46
CA ARG A 243 -1.51 14.05 8.74
C ARG A 243 -0.54 13.88 7.57
N ASN A 244 -0.04 12.68 7.34
CA ASN A 244 0.95 12.39 6.31
C ASN A 244 0.80 10.95 5.80
N SER A 245 -0.09 10.77 4.87
CA SER A 245 -0.45 9.47 4.33
C SER A 245 0.61 8.97 3.35
N GLN A 246 1.23 7.82 3.64
CA GLN A 246 2.40 7.29 2.91
C GLN A 246 2.11 6.01 2.13
N GLY A 247 1.06 5.28 2.45
CA GLY A 247 0.66 4.07 1.77
C GLY A 247 -0.82 4.07 1.43
N ALA A 248 -1.16 3.47 0.29
CA ALA A 248 -2.54 3.24 -0.14
C ALA A 248 -2.63 1.96 -0.98
N THR A 249 -3.73 1.27 -0.87
CA THR A 249 -4.06 0.08 -1.65
C THR A 249 -5.57 -0.10 -1.79
N LEU A 250 -5.99 -1.00 -2.64
CA LEU A 250 -7.38 -1.37 -2.83
C LEU A 250 -7.56 -2.85 -2.56
N THR A 251 -8.64 -3.21 -1.89
CA THR A 251 -9.14 -4.57 -1.86
C THR A 251 -9.65 -5.00 -3.25
N PRO A 252 -9.85 -6.30 -3.51
CA PRO A 252 -10.43 -6.78 -4.77
C PRO A 252 -11.79 -6.18 -5.11
N ASP A 253 -12.62 -5.87 -4.10
CA ASP A 253 -13.92 -5.22 -4.27
C ASP A 253 -13.84 -3.69 -4.46
N GLY A 254 -12.62 -3.13 -4.40
CA GLY A 254 -12.37 -1.71 -4.62
C GLY A 254 -12.42 -0.83 -3.36
N THR A 255 -12.54 -1.41 -2.17
CA THR A 255 -12.47 -0.63 -0.92
C THR A 255 -11.07 -0.02 -0.77
N PHE A 256 -11.02 1.29 -0.54
CA PHE A 256 -9.79 2.06 -0.41
C PHE A 256 -9.25 2.00 1.02
N TRP A 257 -8.01 1.53 1.15
CA TRP A 257 -7.24 1.47 2.39
C TRP A 257 -6.02 2.36 2.29
N MET A 258 -5.70 3.06 3.36
CA MET A 258 -4.48 3.84 3.47
C MET A 258 -3.91 3.78 4.89
N HIS A 259 -2.65 4.13 5.03
CA HIS A 259 -2.05 4.41 6.32
C HIS A 259 -1.36 5.77 6.31
N GLU A 260 -1.20 6.33 7.49
CA GLU A 260 -0.54 7.60 7.69
C GLU A 260 0.40 7.59 8.89
N HIS A 261 1.40 8.46 8.84
CA HIS A 261 2.29 8.68 9.97
C HIS A 261 1.64 9.54 11.04
N GLY A 262 1.63 9.05 12.27
CA GLY A 262 1.47 9.90 13.44
C GLY A 262 2.73 10.72 13.74
N PRO A 263 2.72 11.52 14.80
CA PRO A 263 3.92 12.23 15.24
C PRO A 263 4.91 11.28 15.98
N GLN A 264 4.98 11.32 17.30
CA GLN A 264 5.74 10.33 18.07
C GLN A 264 4.80 9.19 18.50
N GLY A 265 4.66 8.15 17.64
CA GLY A 265 3.61 7.14 17.73
C GLY A 265 2.32 7.57 17.05
N GLY A 266 1.29 6.72 17.09
CA GLY A 266 -0.01 6.99 16.49
C GLY A 266 -0.03 6.97 14.97
N ASP A 267 0.83 6.17 14.32
CA ASP A 267 0.63 5.82 12.92
C ASP A 267 -0.66 5.03 12.80
N GLU A 268 -1.43 5.21 11.72
CA GLU A 268 -2.79 4.69 11.61
C GLU A 268 -3.03 3.96 10.29
N ILE A 269 -3.90 2.94 10.32
CA ILE A 269 -4.56 2.39 9.14
C ILE A 269 -5.99 2.93 9.12
N ASN A 270 -6.37 3.56 8.02
CA ASN A 270 -7.66 4.16 7.80
C ASN A 270 -8.35 3.62 6.53
N LEU A 271 -9.69 3.67 6.51
CA LEU A 271 -10.55 3.38 5.36
C LEU A 271 -11.27 4.67 4.94
N PRO A 272 -10.64 5.53 4.12
CA PRO A 272 -11.21 6.82 3.79
C PRO A 272 -12.53 6.74 3.03
N LYS A 273 -13.60 7.28 3.63
CA LYS A 273 -14.94 7.38 3.06
C LYS A 273 -15.22 8.80 2.58
N PRO A 274 -16.14 8.98 1.62
CA PRO A 274 -16.42 10.29 1.06
C PRO A 274 -16.97 11.25 2.13
N GLY A 275 -16.36 12.43 2.21
CA GLY A 275 -16.81 13.53 3.05
C GLY A 275 -16.46 13.42 4.55
N LEU A 276 -15.80 12.34 4.99
CA LEU A 276 -15.55 12.10 6.40
C LEU A 276 -14.22 12.71 6.88
N ASN A 277 -14.19 13.06 8.18
CA ASN A 277 -13.07 13.68 8.89
C ASN A 277 -12.33 12.66 9.76
N TYR A 278 -11.02 12.48 9.52
CA TYR A 278 -10.16 11.53 10.22
C TYR A 278 -9.40 12.15 11.42
N GLY A 279 -9.74 13.38 11.77
CA GLY A 279 -9.52 13.96 13.08
C GLY A 279 -8.18 14.66 13.32
N TRP A 280 -7.13 14.45 12.53
CA TRP A 280 -5.86 15.16 12.73
C TRP A 280 -6.01 16.69 12.57
N PRO A 281 -5.48 17.54 13.48
CA PRO A 281 -4.74 17.25 14.71
C PRO A 281 -5.61 17.27 15.98
N ILE A 282 -6.93 17.18 15.89
CA ILE A 282 -7.86 17.25 17.04
C ILE A 282 -7.76 15.97 17.87
N ILE A 283 -7.72 14.81 17.20
CA ILE A 283 -7.51 13.50 17.82
C ILE A 283 -6.25 12.84 17.27
N THR A 284 -5.52 12.11 18.09
CA THR A 284 -4.38 11.27 17.70
C THR A 284 -4.00 10.33 18.84
N TYR A 285 -3.43 9.17 18.49
CA TYR A 285 -2.81 8.23 19.43
C TYR A 285 -1.33 8.52 19.68
N GLY A 286 -0.77 9.56 19.04
CA GLY A 286 0.62 9.97 19.17
C GLY A 286 0.81 11.18 20.08
N GLU A 287 2.08 11.48 20.36
CA GLU A 287 2.53 12.61 21.17
C GLU A 287 3.39 13.56 20.35
N SER A 288 3.59 14.78 20.82
CA SER A 288 4.54 15.72 20.23
C SER A 288 5.97 15.14 20.25
N TYR A 289 6.78 15.49 19.26
CA TYR A 289 8.21 15.14 19.31
C TYR A 289 8.87 15.78 20.52
N GLY A 290 9.49 14.94 21.36
CA GLY A 290 10.01 15.34 22.67
C GLY A 290 9.04 15.16 23.82
N GLY A 291 7.86 14.60 23.56
CA GLY A 291 6.82 14.29 24.54
C GLY A 291 5.75 15.38 24.67
N GLY A 292 4.64 15.03 25.31
CA GLY A 292 3.50 15.91 25.55
C GLY A 292 2.34 15.72 24.59
N LYS A 293 1.18 16.15 25.05
CA LYS A 293 -0.09 16.03 24.32
C LYS A 293 -0.11 16.90 23.06
N ILE A 294 -0.84 16.46 22.06
CA ILE A 294 -1.22 17.27 20.90
C ILE A 294 -2.65 17.76 21.15
N GLY A 295 -2.88 19.06 20.96
CA GLY A 295 -4.16 19.68 21.31
C GLY A 295 -4.58 19.34 22.74
N ASP A 296 -5.81 18.92 22.92
CA ASP A 296 -6.35 18.52 24.22
C ASP A 296 -5.96 17.08 24.62
N GLY A 297 -5.18 16.37 23.78
CA GLY A 297 -4.74 14.99 24.00
C GLY A 297 -5.88 13.97 23.84
N LEU A 298 -6.84 14.26 22.98
CA LEU A 298 -7.95 13.38 22.68
C LEU A 298 -7.52 12.28 21.70
N THR A 299 -8.01 11.07 21.93
CA THR A 299 -7.87 9.94 21.00
C THR A 299 -9.15 9.67 20.21
N ALA A 300 -10.29 10.21 20.67
CA ALA A 300 -11.59 10.07 20.04
C ALA A 300 -12.47 11.29 20.31
N GLN A 301 -13.30 11.64 19.33
CA GLN A 301 -14.32 12.69 19.46
C GLN A 301 -15.49 12.39 18.51
N GLY A 302 -16.73 12.70 18.94
CA GLY A 302 -17.90 12.51 18.08
C GLY A 302 -17.79 13.28 16.76
N GLY A 303 -18.14 12.64 15.65
CA GLY A 303 -18.03 13.22 14.29
C GLY A 303 -16.65 13.09 13.64
N LEU A 304 -15.69 12.48 14.33
CA LEU A 304 -14.36 12.15 13.80
C LEU A 304 -14.21 10.63 13.66
N GLU A 305 -13.68 10.17 12.53
CA GLU A 305 -13.48 8.76 12.25
C GLU A 305 -12.33 8.20 13.08
N GLN A 306 -12.47 6.95 13.50
CA GLN A 306 -11.43 6.22 14.21
C GLN A 306 -10.65 5.33 13.25
N PRO A 307 -9.32 5.16 13.45
CA PRO A 307 -8.52 4.23 12.65
C PRO A 307 -8.97 2.78 12.89
N LEU A 308 -8.81 1.97 11.85
CA LEU A 308 -8.96 0.52 11.97
C LEU A 308 -7.90 -0.08 12.90
N HIS A 309 -6.70 0.48 12.86
CA HIS A 309 -5.54 0.07 13.64
C HIS A 309 -4.57 1.25 13.82
N TYR A 310 -3.80 1.25 14.90
CA TYR A 310 -2.75 2.24 15.14
C TYR A 310 -1.52 1.60 15.79
N TRP A 311 -0.36 2.24 15.61
CA TRP A 311 0.91 1.79 16.19
C TRP A 311 1.48 2.79 17.19
N VAL A 312 1.75 2.30 18.41
CA VAL A 312 2.55 2.98 19.42
C VAL A 312 3.54 1.98 19.99
N PRO A 313 4.85 2.17 19.75
CA PRO A 313 5.50 3.29 19.06
C PRO A 313 5.25 3.27 17.53
N SER A 314 5.47 4.42 16.87
CA SER A 314 5.45 4.54 15.40
C SER A 314 6.39 3.53 14.76
N ILE A 315 5.92 2.85 13.71
CA ILE A 315 6.73 2.00 12.83
C ILE A 315 7.23 2.76 11.60
N ALA A 316 6.76 3.98 11.39
CA ALA A 316 6.92 4.79 10.18
C ALA A 316 6.52 3.97 8.93
N PRO A 317 5.21 3.67 8.75
CA PRO A 317 4.72 2.82 7.67
C PRO A 317 4.96 3.47 6.30
N SER A 318 5.23 2.66 5.27
CA SER A 318 5.64 3.15 3.95
C SER A 318 4.75 2.62 2.82
N GLY A 319 5.24 1.73 1.93
CA GLY A 319 4.36 1.08 0.96
C GLY A 319 3.40 0.11 1.62
N MET A 320 2.24 -0.15 0.98
CA MET A 320 1.29 -1.17 1.43
C MET A 320 0.63 -1.88 0.26
N THR A 321 0.34 -3.16 0.44
CA THR A 321 -0.41 -3.97 -0.54
C THR A 321 -1.14 -5.11 0.15
N PHE A 322 -2.30 -5.51 -0.39
CA PHE A 322 -2.89 -6.81 -0.09
C PHE A 322 -2.24 -7.89 -0.96
N LEU A 323 -2.05 -9.07 -0.41
CA LEU A 323 -1.71 -10.25 -1.18
C LEU A 323 -2.98 -10.87 -1.74
N THR A 324 -3.06 -10.97 -3.07
CA THR A 324 -4.22 -11.57 -3.75
C THR A 324 -3.97 -13.00 -4.21
N SER A 325 -2.70 -13.36 -4.42
CA SER A 325 -2.30 -14.70 -4.88
C SER A 325 -2.25 -15.73 -3.75
N GLU A 326 -2.28 -17.00 -4.14
CA GLU A 326 -2.04 -18.15 -3.25
C GLU A 326 -0.57 -18.63 -3.25
N ARG A 327 0.35 -17.86 -3.83
CA ARG A 327 1.78 -18.25 -3.95
C ARG A 327 2.45 -18.53 -2.62
N TYR A 328 1.98 -17.91 -1.53
CA TYR A 328 2.45 -18.13 -0.16
C TYR A 328 1.50 -19.01 0.66
N GLY A 329 0.54 -19.68 0.00
CA GLY A 329 -0.52 -20.47 0.64
C GLY A 329 -1.74 -19.65 1.02
N LYS A 330 -2.89 -20.33 1.15
CA LYS A 330 -4.20 -19.71 1.44
C LYS A 330 -4.23 -18.85 2.70
N ALA A 331 -3.45 -19.21 3.73
CA ALA A 331 -3.39 -18.45 4.99
C ALA A 331 -2.78 -17.04 4.83
N TRP A 332 -2.09 -16.77 3.74
CA TRP A 332 -1.52 -15.46 3.45
C TRP A 332 -2.40 -14.61 2.53
N GLN A 333 -3.25 -15.26 1.73
CA GLN A 333 -4.16 -14.56 0.83
C GLN A 333 -5.11 -13.66 1.62
N GLY A 334 -5.27 -12.42 1.17
CA GLY A 334 -6.08 -11.40 1.86
C GLY A 334 -5.41 -10.73 3.06
N ASN A 335 -4.15 -11.08 3.38
CA ASN A 335 -3.39 -10.35 4.37
C ASN A 335 -2.86 -9.03 3.79
N LEU A 336 -2.70 -8.04 4.66
CA LEU A 336 -2.11 -6.74 4.33
C LEU A 336 -0.63 -6.74 4.66
N PHE A 337 0.19 -6.19 3.77
CA PHE A 337 1.63 -6.03 3.96
C PHE A 337 1.99 -4.55 3.99
N VAL A 338 2.77 -4.13 5.00
CA VAL A 338 3.17 -2.74 5.22
C VAL A 338 4.66 -2.67 5.51
N GLY A 339 5.39 -1.86 4.75
CA GLY A 339 6.82 -1.63 5.02
C GLY A 339 7.03 -0.78 6.27
N SER A 340 8.08 -1.05 7.04
CA SER A 340 8.52 -0.22 8.16
C SER A 340 9.85 0.46 7.85
N LEU A 341 9.84 1.80 7.88
CA LEU A 341 11.06 2.61 7.74
C LEU A 341 11.85 2.69 9.04
N LYS A 342 11.16 2.68 10.19
CA LYS A 342 11.83 2.84 11.48
C LYS A 342 12.55 1.58 11.95
N PHE A 343 11.93 0.43 11.75
CA PHE A 343 12.43 -0.84 12.28
C PHE A 343 12.93 -1.82 11.22
N SER A 344 12.96 -1.40 9.93
CA SER A 344 13.59 -2.17 8.83
C SER A 344 13.02 -3.60 8.68
N TYR A 345 11.68 -3.73 8.69
CA TYR A 345 11.00 -4.99 8.43
C TYR A 345 9.77 -4.77 7.53
N LEU A 346 9.28 -5.83 6.93
CA LEU A 346 7.97 -5.89 6.30
C LEU A 346 6.97 -6.45 7.32
N ASN A 347 5.92 -5.69 7.63
CA ASN A 347 4.85 -6.11 8.53
C ASN A 347 3.78 -6.86 7.75
N ARG A 348 3.55 -8.14 8.09
CA ARG A 348 2.39 -8.91 7.62
C ARG A 348 1.29 -8.76 8.66
N ILE A 349 0.16 -8.26 8.23
CA ILE A 349 -1.03 -7.99 9.04
C ILE A 349 -2.13 -8.97 8.64
N GLU A 350 -2.47 -9.86 9.55
CA GLU A 350 -3.57 -10.80 9.42
C GLU A 350 -4.85 -10.14 9.91
N LEU A 351 -5.90 -10.20 9.10
CA LEU A 351 -7.21 -9.66 9.39
C LEU A 351 -8.16 -10.76 9.84
N THR A 352 -9.23 -10.40 10.54
CA THR A 352 -10.27 -11.36 10.99
C THR A 352 -11.03 -12.01 9.84
N ALA A 353 -11.00 -11.38 8.65
CA ALA A 353 -11.44 -11.95 7.38
C ALA A 353 -10.55 -11.43 6.25
N PRO A 354 -10.36 -12.19 5.15
CA PRO A 354 -9.56 -11.75 4.01
C PRO A 354 -10.03 -10.37 3.51
N TYR A 355 -9.09 -9.43 3.34
CA TYR A 355 -9.31 -8.05 2.86
C TYR A 355 -10.21 -7.18 3.76
N SER A 356 -10.62 -7.63 4.94
CA SER A 356 -11.59 -6.91 5.77
C SER A 356 -11.49 -7.27 7.25
N GLY A 357 -12.25 -6.53 8.06
CA GLY A 357 -12.34 -6.77 9.51
C GLY A 357 -11.21 -6.09 10.29
N LYS A 358 -10.97 -6.59 11.51
CA LYS A 358 -9.99 -6.04 12.44
C LYS A 358 -8.63 -6.72 12.26
N VAL A 359 -7.57 -6.04 12.66
CA VAL A 359 -6.24 -6.65 12.77
C VAL A 359 -6.28 -7.73 13.86
N GLN A 360 -5.93 -8.96 13.49
CA GLN A 360 -5.89 -10.12 14.37
C GLN A 360 -4.49 -10.38 14.86
N ARG A 361 -3.49 -10.30 13.99
CA ARG A 361 -2.10 -10.55 14.29
C ARG A 361 -1.17 -9.77 13.37
N GLU A 362 0.00 -9.40 13.88
CA GLU A 362 1.10 -8.83 13.12
C GLU A 362 2.32 -9.76 13.17
N SER A 363 3.04 -9.86 12.07
CA SER A 363 4.28 -10.65 11.97
C SER A 363 5.33 -9.86 11.22
N LYS A 364 6.54 -9.80 11.79
CA LYS A 364 7.68 -9.12 11.18
C LYS A 364 8.42 -10.07 10.25
N LEU A 365 8.58 -9.67 9.00
CA LEU A 365 9.25 -10.43 7.97
C LEU A 365 10.51 -9.71 7.51
N ILE A 366 11.50 -10.47 7.02
CA ILE A 366 12.72 -9.97 6.35
C ILE A 366 13.52 -8.94 7.17
N SER A 367 13.48 -9.00 8.50
CA SER A 367 14.29 -8.11 9.35
C SER A 367 15.80 -8.29 9.14
N GLU A 368 16.22 -9.45 8.63
CA GLU A 368 17.61 -9.78 8.30
C GLU A 368 18.17 -8.96 7.11
N VAL A 369 17.30 -8.34 6.31
CA VAL A 369 17.72 -7.40 5.23
C VAL A 369 18.43 -6.18 5.83
N GLY A 370 18.06 -5.78 7.07
CA GLY A 370 18.70 -4.72 7.83
C GLY A 370 18.54 -3.31 7.23
N GLU A 371 17.69 -3.14 6.21
CA GLU A 371 17.45 -1.88 5.54
C GLU A 371 15.98 -1.45 5.69
N ARG A 372 15.74 -0.15 5.69
CA ARG A 372 14.39 0.44 5.74
C ARG A 372 13.58 -0.05 4.54
N ILE A 373 12.39 -0.60 4.77
CA ILE A 373 11.50 -1.04 3.68
C ILE A 373 10.67 0.16 3.23
N ARG A 374 10.84 0.57 1.96
CA ARG A 374 10.19 1.78 1.39
C ARG A 374 8.90 1.47 0.64
N ASP A 375 8.88 0.42 -0.16
CA ASP A 375 7.70 0.04 -0.93
C ASP A 375 7.49 -1.46 -0.86
N VAL A 376 6.25 -1.89 -0.95
CA VAL A 376 5.87 -3.28 -1.11
C VAL A 376 4.73 -3.37 -2.11
N ARG A 377 4.85 -4.29 -3.08
CA ARG A 377 3.81 -4.54 -4.08
C ARG A 377 3.76 -6.02 -4.43
N GLU A 378 2.57 -6.50 -4.78
CA GLU A 378 2.39 -7.80 -5.40
C GLU A 378 2.68 -7.66 -6.91
N GLY A 379 3.59 -8.48 -7.41
CA GLY A 379 3.93 -8.55 -8.82
C GLY A 379 2.92 -9.35 -9.64
N PRO A 380 2.97 -9.27 -10.99
CA PRO A 380 2.07 -10.02 -11.87
C PRO A 380 2.24 -11.54 -11.77
N ASP A 381 3.36 -12.02 -11.23
CA ASP A 381 3.64 -13.41 -10.92
C ASP A 381 3.06 -13.88 -9.57
N GLY A 382 2.39 -12.98 -8.86
CA GLY A 382 1.79 -13.21 -7.55
C GLY A 382 2.79 -13.25 -6.39
N LEU A 383 4.06 -12.85 -6.61
CA LEU A 383 5.04 -12.70 -5.56
C LEU A 383 5.08 -11.27 -5.02
N LEU A 384 5.49 -11.13 -3.76
CA LEU A 384 5.73 -9.82 -3.15
C LEU A 384 7.13 -9.31 -3.52
N TYR A 385 7.19 -8.04 -3.82
CA TYR A 385 8.42 -7.30 -4.08
C TYR A 385 8.53 -6.13 -3.13
N VAL A 386 9.75 -5.85 -2.66
CA VAL A 386 10.00 -4.70 -1.80
C VAL A 386 11.17 -3.85 -2.35
N LEU A 387 11.10 -2.55 -2.07
CA LEU A 387 12.22 -1.62 -2.25
C LEU A 387 12.78 -1.24 -0.89
N THR A 388 14.10 -1.11 -0.79
CA THR A 388 14.76 -0.60 0.41
C THR A 388 15.13 0.88 0.24
N ASP A 389 15.01 1.66 1.33
CA ASP A 389 15.34 3.10 1.36
C ASP A 389 16.81 3.30 1.77
N SER A 390 17.70 3.23 0.80
CA SER A 390 19.13 3.36 0.99
C SER A 390 19.78 3.99 -0.26
N ASN A 391 20.96 4.61 -0.10
CA ASN A 391 21.74 5.14 -1.23
C ASN A 391 22.27 4.03 -2.16
N ASN A 392 22.28 2.80 -1.70
CA ASN A 392 22.51 1.59 -2.48
C ASN A 392 21.29 0.66 -2.34
N GLY A 393 20.12 1.23 -2.59
CA GLY A 393 18.83 0.57 -2.43
C GLY A 393 18.69 -0.66 -3.31
N LYS A 394 17.86 -1.57 -2.85
CA LYS A 394 17.62 -2.87 -3.48
C LYS A 394 16.16 -3.02 -3.91
N LEU A 395 15.98 -3.73 -5.02
CA LEU A 395 14.74 -4.38 -5.38
C LEU A 395 14.85 -5.85 -4.97
N ILE A 396 13.99 -6.29 -4.08
CA ILE A 396 14.01 -7.63 -3.49
C ILE A 396 12.69 -8.33 -3.81
N ARG A 397 12.76 -9.56 -4.29
CA ARG A 397 11.65 -10.48 -4.45
C ARG A 397 11.57 -11.39 -3.23
N LEU A 398 10.36 -11.62 -2.72
CA LEU A 398 10.15 -12.53 -1.60
C LEU A 398 9.75 -13.90 -2.13
N GLN A 399 10.63 -14.89 -1.98
CA GLN A 399 10.35 -16.27 -2.35
C GLN A 399 9.61 -16.98 -1.22
N PRO A 400 8.51 -17.70 -1.49
CA PRO A 400 7.88 -18.53 -0.49
C PRO A 400 8.84 -19.66 -0.05
N VAL A 401 8.87 -19.95 1.24
CA VAL A 401 9.63 -21.07 1.81
C VAL A 401 8.61 -22.15 2.20
N PRO A 402 8.86 -23.42 1.85
CA PRO A 402 8.01 -24.56 2.21
C PRO A 402 7.77 -24.70 3.71
#